data_ae645a150f67236be84ef82d4f04d76f
#
_entry.id   ae645a150f67236be84ef82d4f04d76f
#
_cell.length_a   1.000
_cell.length_b   1.000
_cell.length_c   1.000
_cell.angle_alpha   90.00
_cell.angle_beta   90.00
_cell.angle_gamma   90.00
#
_symmetry.space_group_name_H-M   'P 1'
#
loop_
_entity.id
_entity.type
_entity.pdbx_description
1 polymer ?
#
loop_
_entity_poly.entity_id
_entity_poly.type
_entity_poly.pdbx_seq_one_letter_code
_entity_poly.pdbx_strand_id
1 'polypeptide(L)'
;MAIGVEQRGRLGGMWEAARSVTMALLVVCLSVLVAPSASASTDRGWDLFGLATAPRAAQQEMVKRGRERLFPYLPDEPKGRSLSVGTAQDGFIVSARPLPLPGEHYAVLPRQLSRKLLYGTQELIASIVSASDAVAAASPGAVLGVGNIGRREGGDIPYSVSHNAGRDADLAFYATDPRGRPVLLPDLVRFDGSGRSRDFDGFYRFDVARNWLLVRSLATDPQVQMEYLFISDPLRALLLGHARQLGEPPEVVQRAASMLMQPGREIPHDDHLHIRIYCGRADRGAGCANRSRILPGVETFEGIREGRLKQAALFAHGKTPEVRVAALERIAWLGGEEQAPAVLAALSDPVARVREAAVFAAAALAPPRVAPLLADRMESEEEPRVQRAILLALGEVGGPSAEAILSSALSRSAVVRLSGKEADLRLVALEGIARAHALSALPRVAGLVESDDLPVALAAESTLRLLLLWQPEGADGDDAGARADRAARWRARIAQVAGRDWLSLRKAGLAARGAEPSGSAQGYATNLAPLAGDRDLAVRRAAQEELGRVTGNAAESWRWGREQAANYWVKWVRRHPDAARWRSADR
;
A
#
# COMPACT_ATOMS: atom_id res chain seq x y z
N MET A 1 -73.06 -42.27 -4.77
CA MET A 1 -72.75 -41.88 -6.17
C MET A 1 -71.34 -41.48 -6.24
N ALA A 2 -70.54 -42.24 -6.96
CA ALA A 2 -69.11 -42.10 -7.12
C ALA A 2 -68.79 -41.03 -8.16
N ILE A 3 -67.92 -40.13 -7.88
CA ILE A 3 -66.99 -39.43 -8.79
C ILE A 3 -66.00 -38.67 -7.88
N GLY A 4 -64.70 -39.05 -7.91
CA GLY A 4 -63.70 -38.26 -7.20
C GLY A 4 -62.42 -38.91 -6.68
N VAL A 5 -61.95 -39.97 -7.34
CA VAL A 5 -60.73 -40.69 -6.89
C VAL A 5 -59.74 -40.87 -8.06
N GLU A 6 -59.52 -39.85 -8.92
CA GLU A 6 -58.57 -40.06 -10.01
C GLU A 6 -57.63 -38.85 -10.31
N GLN A 7 -57.49 -37.91 -9.38
CA GLN A 7 -56.57 -36.78 -9.58
C GLN A 7 -55.43 -36.64 -8.55
N ARG A 8 -55.25 -37.61 -7.62
CA ARG A 8 -54.14 -37.54 -6.64
C ARG A 8 -52.85 -38.27 -7.06
N GLY A 9 -52.86 -38.98 -8.18
CA GLY A 9 -51.69 -39.75 -8.66
C GLY A 9 -50.70 -39.00 -9.58
N ARG A 10 -51.08 -37.84 -10.13
CA ARG A 10 -50.20 -37.10 -11.06
C ARG A 10 -49.43 -35.95 -10.47
N LEU A 11 -49.70 -35.52 -9.25
CA LEU A 11 -48.97 -34.44 -8.59
C LEU A 11 -47.77 -34.91 -7.76
N GLY A 12 -47.73 -36.20 -7.36
CA GLY A 12 -46.60 -36.78 -6.63
C GLY A 12 -45.35 -36.96 -7.49
N GLY A 13 -45.51 -37.32 -8.77
CA GLY A 13 -44.37 -37.52 -9.68
C GLY A 13 -43.69 -36.22 -10.17
N MET A 14 -44.45 -35.11 -10.20
CA MET A 14 -43.89 -33.82 -10.57
C MET A 14 -43.07 -33.18 -9.46
N TRP A 15 -43.33 -33.50 -8.19
CA TRP A 15 -42.58 -32.99 -7.05
C TRP A 15 -41.24 -33.71 -6.82
N GLU A 16 -41.16 -35.00 -7.13
CA GLU A 16 -39.87 -35.71 -7.07
C GLU A 16 -38.96 -35.36 -8.23
N ALA A 17 -39.47 -35.15 -9.44
CA ALA A 17 -38.70 -34.67 -10.55
C ALA A 17 -38.18 -33.23 -10.33
N ALA A 18 -39.01 -32.35 -9.73
CA ALA A 18 -38.61 -31.00 -9.38
C ALA A 18 -37.55 -30.97 -8.26
N ARG A 19 -37.62 -31.86 -7.27
CA ARG A 19 -36.60 -31.99 -6.22
C ARG A 19 -35.26 -32.50 -6.77
N SER A 20 -35.26 -33.46 -7.68
CA SER A 20 -34.03 -33.99 -8.28
C SER A 20 -33.34 -32.96 -9.19
N VAL A 21 -34.10 -32.18 -9.94
CA VAL A 21 -33.56 -31.12 -10.79
C VAL A 21 -33.05 -29.92 -9.94
N THR A 22 -33.77 -29.59 -8.85
CA THR A 22 -33.33 -28.49 -7.96
C THR A 22 -32.11 -28.90 -7.14
N MET A 23 -31.98 -30.16 -6.70
CA MET A 23 -30.75 -30.64 -6.05
C MET A 23 -29.59 -30.76 -7.03
N ALA A 24 -29.81 -31.19 -8.28
CA ALA A 24 -28.76 -31.24 -9.29
C ALA A 24 -28.29 -29.83 -9.69
N LEU A 25 -29.19 -28.86 -9.78
CA LEU A 25 -28.84 -27.45 -10.00
C LEU A 25 -28.16 -26.80 -8.78
N LEU A 26 -28.53 -27.16 -7.55
CA LEU A 26 -27.87 -26.69 -6.34
C LEU A 26 -26.47 -27.32 -6.17
N VAL A 27 -26.28 -28.58 -6.54
CA VAL A 27 -24.95 -29.22 -6.53
C VAL A 27 -24.07 -28.70 -7.65
N VAL A 28 -24.61 -28.38 -8.83
CA VAL A 28 -23.88 -27.76 -9.91
C VAL A 28 -23.59 -26.27 -9.60
N CYS A 29 -24.50 -25.53 -8.97
CA CYS A 29 -24.22 -24.17 -8.49
C CYS A 29 -23.26 -24.15 -7.31
N LEU A 30 -23.25 -25.11 -6.40
CA LEU A 30 -22.25 -25.21 -5.33
C LEU A 30 -20.88 -25.66 -5.85
N SER A 31 -20.82 -26.50 -6.89
CA SER A 31 -19.54 -26.90 -7.50
C SER A 31 -18.94 -25.80 -8.39
N VAL A 32 -19.74 -24.84 -8.88
CA VAL A 32 -19.24 -23.65 -9.60
C VAL A 32 -18.87 -22.51 -8.63
N LEU A 33 -19.47 -22.49 -7.41
CA LEU A 33 -19.13 -21.50 -6.35
C LEU A 33 -17.92 -21.89 -5.49
N VAL A 34 -17.37 -23.09 -5.65
CA VAL A 34 -16.20 -23.60 -4.92
C VAL A 34 -15.00 -23.87 -5.83
N ALA A 35 -15.01 -23.42 -7.07
CA ALA A 35 -13.76 -23.18 -7.76
C ALA A 35 -13.19 -21.85 -7.24
N PRO A 36 -12.20 -21.84 -6.33
CA PRO A 36 -11.49 -20.61 -6.10
C PRO A 36 -10.88 -20.23 -7.45
N SER A 37 -11.29 -19.10 -7.98
CA SER A 37 -10.57 -18.51 -9.09
C SER A 37 -9.12 -18.37 -8.62
N ALA A 38 -8.24 -19.26 -9.11
CA ALA A 38 -6.82 -19.28 -8.75
C ALA A 38 -6.12 -17.95 -9.08
N SER A 39 -6.81 -17.02 -9.74
CA SER A 39 -6.31 -15.69 -10.07
C SER A 39 -6.49 -14.63 -8.99
N ALA A 40 -7.39 -14.78 -8.04
CA ALA A 40 -7.68 -13.74 -7.05
C ALA A 40 -6.84 -13.84 -5.77
N SER A 41 -6.15 -14.95 -5.55
CA SER A 41 -5.36 -15.20 -4.33
C SER A 41 -3.85 -15.02 -4.53
N THR A 42 -3.39 -14.91 -5.78
CA THR A 42 -1.98 -14.77 -6.12
C THR A 42 -1.46 -13.33 -6.00
N ASP A 43 -2.34 -12.34 -5.95
CA ASP A 43 -1.97 -10.91 -5.89
C ASP A 43 -1.66 -10.37 -4.49
N ARG A 44 -1.57 -11.23 -3.49
CA ARG A 44 -1.24 -10.81 -2.12
C ARG A 44 0.21 -11.12 -1.82
N GLY A 45 0.98 -10.15 -1.41
CA GLY A 45 2.40 -10.07 -1.00
C GLY A 45 3.27 -11.32 -0.90
N TRP A 46 2.68 -12.49 -0.67
CA TRP A 46 3.36 -13.78 -0.62
C TRP A 46 3.76 -14.35 -2.00
N ASP A 47 3.23 -13.78 -3.08
CA ASP A 47 3.66 -14.07 -4.45
C ASP A 47 5.08 -13.55 -4.74
N LEU A 48 5.67 -12.83 -3.78
CA LEU A 48 7.06 -12.43 -3.84
C LEU A 48 7.99 -13.59 -4.15
N PHE A 49 7.69 -14.79 -3.66
CA PHE A 49 8.48 -16.00 -3.91
C PHE A 49 8.06 -16.78 -5.17
N GLY A 50 7.22 -16.19 -6.04
CA GLY A 50 6.88 -16.80 -7.30
C GLY A 50 6.03 -18.08 -7.17
N LEU A 51 5.21 -18.17 -6.12
CA LEU A 51 4.36 -19.35 -5.89
C LEU A 51 3.38 -19.62 -7.01
N ALA A 52 2.93 -18.56 -7.69
CA ALA A 52 2.10 -18.70 -8.88
C ALA A 52 2.79 -19.46 -10.02
N THR A 53 4.13 -19.54 -9.99
CA THR A 53 4.94 -20.26 -10.98
C THR A 53 5.48 -21.60 -10.46
N ALA A 54 5.20 -21.94 -9.20
CA ALA A 54 5.57 -23.23 -8.63
C ALA A 54 4.78 -24.37 -9.30
N PRO A 55 5.32 -25.59 -9.36
CA PRO A 55 4.60 -26.75 -9.83
C PRO A 55 3.25 -26.93 -9.10
N ARG A 56 2.22 -27.38 -9.81
CA ARG A 56 0.86 -27.48 -9.26
C ARG A 56 0.77 -28.32 -7.97
N ALA A 57 1.54 -29.40 -7.90
CA ALA A 57 1.61 -30.24 -6.70
C ALA A 57 2.19 -29.49 -5.50
N ALA A 58 3.22 -28.68 -5.71
CA ALA A 58 3.83 -27.86 -4.68
C ALA A 58 2.88 -26.75 -4.18
N GLN A 59 2.15 -26.13 -5.08
CA GLN A 59 1.10 -25.16 -4.71
C GLN A 59 0.02 -25.80 -3.83
N GLN A 60 -0.43 -27.01 -4.18
CA GLN A 60 -1.41 -27.74 -3.39
C GLN A 60 -0.90 -28.12 -2.00
N GLU A 61 0.35 -28.55 -1.89
CA GLU A 61 0.96 -28.89 -0.60
C GLU A 61 1.13 -27.62 0.27
N MET A 62 1.51 -26.50 -0.31
CA MET A 62 1.58 -25.24 0.42
C MET A 62 0.23 -24.76 0.94
N VAL A 63 -0.82 -24.89 0.14
CA VAL A 63 -2.20 -24.61 0.58
C VAL A 63 -2.57 -25.53 1.74
N LYS A 64 -2.24 -26.81 1.66
CA LYS A 64 -2.51 -27.81 2.69
C LYS A 64 -1.77 -27.51 4.01
N ARG A 65 -0.51 -27.01 3.94
CA ARG A 65 0.28 -26.64 5.13
C ARG A 65 -0.09 -25.29 5.75
N GLY A 66 -1.10 -24.63 5.23
CA GLY A 66 -1.53 -23.35 5.75
C GLY A 66 -0.70 -22.18 5.20
N ARG A 67 -0.88 -21.93 3.96
CA ARG A 67 -0.31 -20.89 3.12
C ARG A 67 -0.22 -19.50 3.82
N GLU A 68 -1.29 -19.12 4.57
CA GLU A 68 -1.29 -17.90 5.37
C GLU A 68 -0.28 -17.93 6.54
N ARG A 69 0.22 -19.08 6.93
CA ARG A 69 1.25 -19.21 7.97
C ARG A 69 2.64 -18.83 7.45
N LEU A 70 2.84 -18.92 6.14
CA LEU A 70 4.15 -18.71 5.52
C LEU A 70 4.41 -17.24 5.19
N PHE A 71 3.37 -16.51 4.79
CA PHE A 71 3.49 -15.15 4.25
C PHE A 71 2.63 -14.09 4.95
N PRO A 72 2.24 -14.26 6.22
CA PRO A 72 1.43 -13.26 6.92
C PRO A 72 2.20 -11.97 7.19
N TYR A 73 3.48 -11.95 6.91
CA TYR A 73 4.44 -10.93 7.34
C TYR A 73 5.14 -10.21 6.19
N LEU A 74 4.80 -10.55 4.96
CA LEU A 74 5.16 -9.67 3.86
C LEU A 74 4.43 -8.37 4.14
N PRO A 75 5.14 -7.29 4.50
CA PRO A 75 4.46 -6.09 4.89
C PRO A 75 3.68 -5.58 3.68
N ASP A 76 2.35 -5.64 3.77
CA ASP A 76 1.49 -4.79 2.97
C ASP A 76 1.66 -3.32 3.37
N GLU A 77 2.39 -3.09 4.46
CA GLU A 77 2.65 -1.76 4.96
C GLU A 77 3.69 -1.05 4.10
N PRO A 78 3.40 0.16 3.66
CA PRO A 78 4.31 0.97 2.90
C PRO A 78 5.55 1.28 3.74
N LYS A 79 6.73 1.07 3.16
CA LYS A 79 8.01 1.36 3.79
C LYS A 79 8.44 2.78 3.45
N GLY A 80 9.07 3.46 4.41
CA GLY A 80 9.55 4.80 4.23
C GLY A 80 8.45 5.87 4.20
N ARG A 81 8.81 7.07 3.85
CA ARG A 81 7.91 8.21 3.69
C ARG A 81 7.10 8.05 2.39
N SER A 82 5.81 8.36 2.43
CA SER A 82 5.03 8.49 1.21
C SER A 82 5.51 9.71 0.39
N LEU A 83 5.54 9.57 -0.93
CA LEU A 83 5.90 10.64 -1.85
C LEU A 83 4.85 10.78 -2.93
N SER A 84 4.29 11.97 -3.06
CA SER A 84 3.46 12.35 -4.18
C SER A 84 4.34 12.78 -5.37
N VAL A 85 4.02 12.33 -6.58
CA VAL A 85 4.76 12.65 -7.80
C VAL A 85 3.78 13.08 -8.90
N GLY A 86 4.15 14.10 -9.66
CA GLY A 86 3.31 14.64 -10.73
C GLY A 86 2.22 15.60 -10.20
N THR A 87 1.13 15.69 -10.94
CA THR A 87 -0.03 16.50 -10.57
C THR A 87 -1.16 15.63 -10.03
N ALA A 88 -2.19 16.24 -9.47
CA ALA A 88 -3.38 15.53 -9.01
C ALA A 88 -4.15 14.82 -10.14
N GLN A 89 -3.99 15.27 -11.40
CA GLN A 89 -4.65 14.70 -12.58
C GLN A 89 -3.75 13.82 -13.43
N ASP A 90 -2.45 13.90 -13.22
CA ASP A 90 -1.45 13.09 -13.93
C ASP A 90 -0.26 12.89 -12.98
N GLY A 91 -0.39 11.89 -12.13
CA GLY A 91 0.58 11.61 -11.10
C GLY A 91 0.43 10.21 -10.51
N PHE A 92 1.27 9.92 -9.56
CA PHE A 92 1.27 8.69 -8.80
C PHE A 92 1.81 8.91 -7.39
N ILE A 93 1.70 7.90 -6.54
CA ILE A 93 2.19 7.94 -5.17
C ILE A 93 3.13 6.78 -4.89
N VAL A 94 4.22 7.06 -4.19
CA VAL A 94 5.17 6.06 -3.69
C VAL A 94 4.89 5.83 -2.21
N SER A 95 4.91 4.59 -1.76
CA SER A 95 4.69 4.21 -0.35
C SER A 95 3.40 4.83 0.24
N ALA A 96 2.30 4.76 -0.51
CA ALA A 96 1.01 5.26 -0.08
C ALA A 96 0.57 4.67 1.27
N ARG A 97 -0.11 5.45 2.08
CA ARG A 97 -0.69 5.01 3.36
C ARG A 97 -2.16 4.70 3.20
N PRO A 98 -2.62 3.55 3.70
CA PRO A 98 -4.04 3.28 3.79
C PRO A 98 -4.68 4.14 4.88
N LEU A 99 -5.94 4.52 4.69
CA LEU A 99 -6.76 5.04 5.79
C LEU A 99 -6.95 3.93 6.83
N PRO A 100 -6.58 4.14 8.11
CA PRO A 100 -6.75 3.13 9.15
C PRO A 100 -8.22 2.74 9.33
N LEU A 101 -8.53 1.44 9.41
CA LEU A 101 -9.88 0.93 9.62
C LEU A 101 -9.89 -0.12 10.75
N PRO A 102 -10.91 -0.08 11.63
CA PRO A 102 -11.98 0.92 11.72
C PRO A 102 -11.47 2.27 12.19
N GLY A 103 -12.13 3.37 11.75
CA GLY A 103 -11.90 4.71 12.29
C GLY A 103 -12.71 4.92 13.58
N GLU A 104 -12.18 5.70 14.50
CA GLU A 104 -12.90 6.06 15.74
C GLU A 104 -13.98 7.11 15.48
N HIS A 105 -13.64 8.15 14.71
CA HIS A 105 -14.53 9.28 14.43
C HIS A 105 -14.83 9.48 12.95
N TYR A 106 -14.51 8.48 12.11
CA TYR A 106 -14.85 8.45 10.70
C TYR A 106 -15.26 7.05 10.25
N ALA A 107 -15.99 6.98 9.16
CA ALA A 107 -16.35 5.73 8.51
C ALA A 107 -16.26 5.90 6.98
N VAL A 108 -15.72 4.89 6.31
CA VAL A 108 -15.76 4.86 4.84
C VAL A 108 -17.16 4.50 4.40
N LEU A 109 -17.70 5.29 3.46
CA LEU A 109 -19.04 5.05 2.93
C LEU A 109 -19.10 3.69 2.21
N PRO A 110 -20.21 2.94 2.31
CA PRO A 110 -20.29 1.55 1.82
C PRO A 110 -19.90 1.39 0.35
N ARG A 111 -20.33 2.31 -0.50
CA ARG A 111 -20.01 2.32 -1.93
C ARG A 111 -18.52 2.55 -2.18
N GLN A 112 -17.89 3.46 -1.45
CA GLN A 112 -16.47 3.78 -1.59
C GLN A 112 -15.58 2.68 -0.99
N LEU A 113 -16.04 2.03 0.06
CA LEU A 113 -15.31 0.87 0.63
C LEU A 113 -15.13 -0.24 -0.40
N SER A 114 -16.16 -0.52 -1.22
CA SER A 114 -16.08 -1.54 -2.29
C SER A 114 -15.10 -1.17 -3.41
N ARG A 115 -14.84 0.12 -3.63
CA ARG A 115 -13.89 0.62 -4.64
C ARG A 115 -12.43 0.47 -4.24
N LYS A 116 -12.13 0.27 -2.94
CA LYS A 116 -10.78 0.16 -2.37
C LYS A 116 -9.86 1.36 -2.66
N LEU A 117 -10.45 2.55 -2.81
CA LEU A 117 -9.74 3.81 -3.07
C LEU A 117 -9.44 4.52 -1.75
N LEU A 118 -8.64 3.89 -0.88
CA LEU A 118 -8.42 4.31 0.51
C LEU A 118 -6.98 4.72 0.80
N TYR A 119 -6.18 5.00 -0.22
CA TYR A 119 -4.75 5.28 -0.08
C TYR A 119 -4.43 6.73 -0.42
N GLY A 120 -3.55 7.33 0.38
CA GLY A 120 -3.08 8.69 0.18
C GLY A 120 -1.65 8.86 0.72
N THR A 121 -1.14 10.08 0.65
CA THR A 121 0.09 10.42 1.38
C THR A 121 -0.19 10.36 2.88
N GLN A 122 0.86 10.11 3.67
CA GLN A 122 0.73 10.08 5.13
C GLN A 122 0.16 11.39 5.69
N GLU A 123 0.49 12.52 5.06
CA GLU A 123 0.01 13.84 5.44
C GLU A 123 -1.50 13.96 5.20
N LEU A 124 -1.99 13.53 4.04
CA LEU A 124 -3.43 13.54 3.74
C LEU A 124 -4.20 12.63 4.70
N ILE A 125 -3.73 11.40 4.92
CA ILE A 125 -4.36 10.45 5.83
C ILE A 125 -4.39 11.00 7.26
N ALA A 126 -3.27 11.55 7.73
CA ALA A 126 -3.20 12.16 9.06
C ALA A 126 -4.16 13.36 9.20
N SER A 127 -4.28 14.19 8.16
CA SER A 127 -5.19 15.34 8.16
C SER A 127 -6.66 14.92 8.24
N ILE A 128 -7.07 13.87 7.51
CA ILE A 128 -8.44 13.32 7.58
C ILE A 128 -8.74 12.84 9.01
N VAL A 129 -7.85 12.05 9.60
CA VAL A 129 -8.01 11.52 10.96
C VAL A 129 -8.08 12.68 11.97
N SER A 130 -7.10 13.59 11.93
CA SER A 130 -7.03 14.74 12.85
C SER A 130 -8.26 15.65 12.75
N ALA A 131 -8.76 15.89 11.53
CA ALA A 131 -9.96 16.71 11.34
C ALA A 131 -11.23 16.03 11.88
N SER A 132 -11.38 14.71 11.68
CA SER A 132 -12.50 13.97 12.25
C SER A 132 -12.48 13.96 13.77
N ASP A 133 -11.31 13.79 14.38
CA ASP A 133 -11.11 13.85 15.84
C ASP A 133 -11.43 15.23 16.40
N ALA A 134 -11.01 16.30 15.70
CA ALA A 134 -11.30 17.67 16.13
C ALA A 134 -12.80 17.98 16.10
N VAL A 135 -13.52 17.50 15.08
CA VAL A 135 -14.99 17.66 15.02
C VAL A 135 -15.67 16.85 16.12
N ALA A 136 -15.26 15.61 16.34
CA ALA A 136 -15.83 14.75 17.39
C ALA A 136 -15.58 15.29 18.79
N ALA A 137 -14.41 15.89 19.05
CA ALA A 137 -14.10 16.56 20.31
C ALA A 137 -15.01 17.77 20.58
N ALA A 138 -15.33 18.56 19.53
CA ALA A 138 -16.23 19.71 19.65
C ALA A 138 -17.71 19.31 19.58
N SER A 139 -18.03 18.16 18.99
CA SER A 139 -19.40 17.66 18.78
C SER A 139 -19.43 16.14 18.97
N PRO A 140 -19.54 15.67 20.25
CA PRO A 140 -19.52 14.24 20.56
C PRO A 140 -20.51 13.42 19.75
N GLY A 141 -20.06 12.25 19.27
CA GLY A 141 -20.85 11.38 18.39
C GLY A 141 -20.85 11.76 16.91
N ALA A 142 -20.10 12.80 16.51
CA ALA A 142 -19.91 13.12 15.09
C ALA A 142 -19.03 12.05 14.43
N VAL A 143 -19.48 11.53 13.28
CA VAL A 143 -18.75 10.56 12.46
C VAL A 143 -18.62 11.13 11.05
N LEU A 144 -17.36 11.30 10.58
CA LEU A 144 -17.07 11.80 9.25
C LEU A 144 -17.25 10.68 8.21
N GLY A 145 -18.06 10.90 7.18
CA GLY A 145 -18.11 10.02 6.02
C GLY A 145 -16.89 10.24 5.11
N VAL A 146 -16.15 9.19 4.81
CA VAL A 146 -15.01 9.26 3.89
C VAL A 146 -15.36 8.58 2.57
N GLY A 147 -15.16 9.32 1.48
CA GLY A 147 -15.36 8.90 0.11
C GLY A 147 -14.10 8.30 -0.52
N ASN A 148 -13.84 8.68 -1.80
CA ASN A 148 -12.64 8.21 -2.48
C ASN A 148 -11.41 8.99 -1.98
N ILE A 149 -10.29 8.30 -1.81
CA ILE A 149 -8.98 8.92 -1.59
C ILE A 149 -8.13 8.67 -2.84
N GLY A 150 -7.60 7.49 -3.02
CA GLY A 150 -6.81 7.13 -4.19
C GLY A 150 -6.46 5.66 -4.22
N ARG A 151 -5.82 5.24 -5.29
CA ARG A 151 -5.22 3.91 -5.39
C ARG A 151 -3.91 3.86 -4.63
N ARG A 152 -3.50 2.66 -4.23
CA ARG A 152 -2.22 2.43 -3.55
C ARG A 152 -1.02 2.96 -4.34
N GLU A 153 -1.03 2.80 -5.65
CA GLU A 153 0.03 3.24 -6.56
C GLU A 153 -0.27 4.62 -7.19
N GLY A 154 -1.42 5.19 -6.89
CA GLY A 154 -1.92 6.36 -7.58
C GLY A 154 -2.43 6.05 -8.99
N GLY A 155 -2.40 7.06 -9.85
CA GLY A 155 -2.92 6.98 -11.22
C GLY A 155 -4.45 7.14 -11.30
N ASP A 156 -4.97 7.10 -12.51
CA ASP A 156 -6.38 7.40 -12.82
C ASP A 156 -7.37 6.54 -12.06
N ILE A 157 -8.42 7.16 -11.55
CA ILE A 157 -9.61 6.48 -11.03
C ILE A 157 -10.82 6.78 -11.93
N PRO A 158 -11.75 5.82 -12.12
CA PRO A 158 -12.88 6.02 -13.05
C PRO A 158 -13.95 7.00 -12.55
N TYR A 159 -13.80 7.54 -11.34
CA TYR A 159 -14.82 8.34 -10.65
C TYR A 159 -14.43 9.82 -10.53
N SER A 160 -13.23 10.20 -10.92
CA SER A 160 -12.73 11.58 -10.85
C SER A 160 -11.58 11.77 -11.83
N VAL A 161 -11.38 13.02 -12.25
CA VAL A 161 -10.23 13.44 -13.06
C VAL A 161 -8.99 13.75 -12.22
N SER A 162 -9.09 13.64 -10.91
CA SER A 162 -8.00 13.82 -9.94
C SER A 162 -7.85 12.59 -9.05
N HIS A 163 -7.24 12.71 -7.88
CA HIS A 163 -6.88 11.60 -6.97
C HIS A 163 -5.68 10.74 -7.41
N ASN A 164 -4.94 11.16 -8.44
CA ASN A 164 -3.88 10.34 -9.02
C ASN A 164 -2.61 10.30 -8.16
N ALA A 165 -2.35 11.37 -7.41
CA ALA A 165 -1.08 11.56 -6.70
C ALA A 165 -1.19 11.43 -5.17
N GLY A 166 -2.29 10.89 -4.66
CA GLY A 166 -2.49 10.63 -3.23
C GLY A 166 -2.63 11.88 -2.36
N ARG A 167 -3.01 13.02 -2.95
CA ARG A 167 -3.18 14.31 -2.25
C ARG A 167 -4.62 14.80 -2.20
N ASP A 168 -5.55 14.01 -2.73
CA ASP A 168 -6.98 14.33 -2.84
C ASP A 168 -7.82 13.35 -2.03
N ALA A 169 -8.90 13.85 -1.42
CA ALA A 169 -9.91 13.01 -0.79
C ALA A 169 -11.30 13.66 -0.87
N ASP A 170 -12.32 12.81 -1.00
CA ASP A 170 -13.72 13.19 -0.93
C ASP A 170 -14.24 12.95 0.49
N LEU A 171 -14.74 13.96 1.15
CA LEU A 171 -15.32 13.89 2.49
C LEU A 171 -16.82 14.21 2.39
N ALA A 172 -17.66 13.28 2.82
CA ALA A 172 -19.09 13.51 2.88
C ALA A 172 -19.41 14.66 3.84
N PHE A 173 -20.40 15.44 3.53
CA PHE A 173 -20.86 16.48 4.44
C PHE A 173 -21.44 15.88 5.72
N TYR A 174 -21.19 16.49 6.85
CA TYR A 174 -22.00 16.24 8.05
C TYR A 174 -23.44 16.67 7.80
N ALA A 175 -24.36 15.85 8.23
CA ALA A 175 -25.78 16.08 8.01
C ALA A 175 -26.61 15.71 9.25
N THR A 176 -27.84 16.23 9.27
CA THR A 176 -28.86 15.85 10.25
C THR A 176 -30.09 15.28 9.54
N ASP A 177 -30.89 14.53 10.29
CA ASP A 177 -32.23 14.15 9.91
C ASP A 177 -33.22 15.36 10.10
N PRO A 178 -34.50 15.24 9.73
CA PRO A 178 -35.48 16.31 9.90
C PRO A 178 -35.71 16.73 11.35
N ARG A 179 -35.31 15.91 12.32
CA ARG A 179 -35.41 16.19 13.76
C ARG A 179 -34.14 16.84 14.32
N GLY A 180 -33.16 17.17 13.44
CA GLY A 180 -31.91 17.79 13.82
C GLY A 180 -30.90 16.79 14.45
N ARG A 181 -31.12 15.48 14.40
CA ARG A 181 -30.19 14.48 14.94
C ARG A 181 -29.08 14.22 13.92
N PRO A 182 -27.82 14.14 14.35
CA PRO A 182 -26.71 13.80 13.48
C PRO A 182 -26.91 12.43 12.82
N VAL A 183 -26.58 12.34 11.54
CA VAL A 183 -26.63 11.08 10.78
C VAL A 183 -25.40 10.96 9.90
N LEU A 184 -24.85 9.74 9.80
CA LEU A 184 -23.90 9.40 8.76
C LEU A 184 -24.68 9.22 7.45
N LEU A 185 -24.27 9.95 6.42
CA LEU A 185 -24.88 9.83 5.09
C LEU A 185 -24.60 8.46 4.48
N PRO A 186 -25.54 7.86 3.74
CA PRO A 186 -25.35 6.55 3.12
C PRO A 186 -24.42 6.57 1.90
N ASP A 187 -24.27 7.73 1.27
CA ASP A 187 -23.39 8.00 0.12
C ASP A 187 -23.04 9.51 0.10
N LEU A 188 -22.35 9.97 -0.94
CA LEU A 188 -22.18 11.39 -1.22
C LEU A 188 -23.53 11.96 -1.67
N VAL A 189 -24.13 12.82 -0.85
CA VAL A 189 -25.50 13.34 -1.00
C VAL A 189 -25.46 14.80 -1.39
N ARG A 190 -26.16 15.15 -2.47
CA ARG A 190 -26.22 16.53 -2.97
C ARG A 190 -27.12 17.40 -2.11
N PHE A 191 -26.67 18.63 -1.84
CA PHE A 191 -27.41 19.65 -1.11
C PHE A 191 -27.63 20.90 -1.96
N ASP A 192 -28.77 21.54 -1.79
CA ASP A 192 -29.06 22.84 -2.39
C ASP A 192 -28.50 24.00 -1.55
N GLY A 193 -28.69 25.24 -2.04
CA GLY A 193 -28.24 26.45 -1.35
C GLY A 193 -28.94 26.75 -0.03
N SER A 194 -30.04 26.08 0.28
CA SER A 194 -30.72 26.16 1.58
C SER A 194 -30.22 25.10 2.56
N GLY A 195 -29.28 24.24 2.14
CA GLY A 195 -28.81 23.12 2.93
C GLY A 195 -29.76 21.93 2.99
N ARG A 196 -30.75 21.84 2.08
CA ARG A 196 -31.62 20.68 1.96
C ARG A 196 -31.07 19.70 0.94
N SER A 197 -31.12 18.39 1.26
CA SER A 197 -30.68 17.39 0.29
C SER A 197 -31.53 17.39 -0.97
N ARG A 198 -30.89 17.32 -2.13
CA ARG A 198 -31.56 17.14 -3.44
C ARG A 198 -31.96 15.70 -3.69
N ASP A 199 -31.22 14.79 -3.07
CA ASP A 199 -31.46 13.36 -3.07
C ASP A 199 -32.33 13.00 -1.84
N PHE A 200 -32.90 11.79 -1.82
CA PHE A 200 -33.71 11.28 -0.70
C PHE A 200 -34.88 12.20 -0.32
N ASP A 201 -35.55 12.79 -1.31
CA ASP A 201 -36.74 13.67 -1.15
C ASP A 201 -36.52 14.84 -0.16
N GLY A 202 -35.27 15.29 -0.06
CA GLY A 202 -34.91 16.37 0.85
C GLY A 202 -34.94 15.98 2.33
N PHE A 203 -34.75 14.71 2.64
CA PHE A 203 -34.75 14.19 4.03
C PHE A 203 -33.61 14.77 4.85
N TYR A 204 -32.38 14.84 4.28
CA TYR A 204 -31.21 15.31 5.02
C TYR A 204 -31.08 16.83 5.01
N ARG A 205 -30.44 17.35 6.05
CA ARG A 205 -30.05 18.75 6.19
C ARG A 205 -28.55 18.86 6.32
N PHE A 206 -27.93 19.75 5.56
CA PHE A 206 -26.53 20.11 5.68
C PHE A 206 -26.28 20.70 7.09
N ASP A 207 -25.43 20.05 7.87
CA ASP A 207 -25.08 20.51 9.21
C ASP A 207 -23.99 21.58 9.13
N VAL A 208 -24.43 22.83 9.04
CA VAL A 208 -23.53 23.98 8.86
C VAL A 208 -22.47 24.05 9.97
N ALA A 209 -22.87 23.78 11.22
CA ALA A 209 -21.98 23.89 12.37
C ALA A 209 -20.84 22.85 12.31
N ARG A 210 -21.17 21.55 12.08
CA ARG A 210 -20.17 20.50 11.99
C ARG A 210 -19.31 20.61 10.74
N ASN A 211 -19.90 20.99 9.61
CA ASN A 211 -19.13 21.23 8.38
C ASN A 211 -18.20 22.44 8.52
N TRP A 212 -18.59 23.48 9.27
CA TRP A 212 -17.68 24.57 9.59
C TRP A 212 -16.53 24.09 10.49
N LEU A 213 -16.78 23.28 11.51
CA LEU A 213 -15.74 22.71 12.35
C LEU A 213 -14.74 21.89 11.52
N LEU A 214 -15.23 21.10 10.55
CA LEU A 214 -14.38 20.36 9.60
C LEU A 214 -13.51 21.32 8.78
N VAL A 215 -14.12 22.31 8.13
CA VAL A 215 -13.39 23.29 7.32
C VAL A 215 -12.40 24.07 8.15
N ARG A 216 -12.79 24.51 9.35
CA ARG A 216 -11.92 25.22 10.29
C ARG A 216 -10.70 24.36 10.66
N SER A 217 -10.92 23.09 11.02
CA SER A 217 -9.84 22.15 11.36
C SER A 217 -8.87 21.96 10.19
N LEU A 218 -9.38 21.71 8.98
CA LEU A 218 -8.55 21.56 7.78
C LEU A 218 -7.80 22.86 7.42
N ALA A 219 -8.45 24.01 7.50
CA ALA A 219 -7.83 25.29 7.17
C ALA A 219 -6.76 25.72 8.18
N THR A 220 -6.87 25.28 9.43
CA THR A 220 -5.92 25.61 10.50
C THR A 220 -5.04 24.45 10.90
N ASP A 221 -5.05 23.33 10.14
CA ASP A 221 -4.20 22.18 10.41
C ASP A 221 -2.73 22.62 10.40
N PRO A 222 -2.04 22.49 11.53
CA PRO A 222 -0.66 22.90 11.62
C PRO A 222 0.30 21.92 10.93
N GLN A 223 -0.16 20.75 10.53
CA GLN A 223 0.66 19.71 9.91
C GLN A 223 0.61 19.74 8.38
N VAL A 224 -0.56 20.11 7.85
CA VAL A 224 -0.87 19.95 6.44
C VAL A 224 -1.51 21.22 5.91
N GLN A 225 -0.99 21.70 4.79
CA GLN A 225 -1.54 22.87 4.13
C GLN A 225 -2.49 22.43 3.01
N MET A 226 -3.76 22.86 3.10
CA MET A 226 -4.75 22.64 2.06
C MET A 226 -4.44 23.52 0.85
N GLU A 227 -4.44 22.91 -0.34
CA GLU A 227 -4.37 23.61 -1.62
C GLU A 227 -5.77 24.10 -2.03
N TYR A 228 -6.76 23.20 -1.90
CA TYR A 228 -8.17 23.47 -2.20
C TYR A 228 -9.09 22.72 -1.25
N LEU A 229 -10.26 23.33 -1.01
CA LEU A 229 -11.44 22.75 -0.42
C LEU A 229 -12.60 23.00 -1.39
N PHE A 230 -12.82 22.08 -2.34
CA PHE A 230 -13.87 22.26 -3.33
C PHE A 230 -15.24 21.99 -2.74
N ILE A 231 -16.12 22.97 -2.91
CA ILE A 231 -17.51 22.96 -2.46
C ILE A 231 -18.32 23.92 -3.33
N SER A 232 -19.61 23.69 -3.48
CA SER A 232 -20.48 24.61 -4.20
C SER A 232 -20.57 25.99 -3.54
N ASP A 233 -20.64 27.05 -4.35
CA ASP A 233 -20.69 28.43 -3.86
C ASP A 233 -21.86 28.69 -2.88
N PRO A 234 -23.06 28.13 -3.06
CA PRO A 234 -24.14 28.29 -2.08
C PRO A 234 -23.80 27.70 -0.71
N LEU A 235 -23.23 26.49 -0.65
CA LEU A 235 -22.83 25.86 0.61
C LEU A 235 -21.62 26.57 1.24
N ARG A 236 -20.67 27.03 0.42
CA ARG A 236 -19.58 27.90 0.86
C ARG A 236 -20.10 29.16 1.56
N ALA A 237 -21.13 29.79 0.99
CA ALA A 237 -21.74 31.00 1.57
C ALA A 237 -22.36 30.70 2.96
N LEU A 238 -23.02 29.54 3.12
CA LEU A 238 -23.54 29.10 4.43
C LEU A 238 -22.43 28.95 5.46
N LEU A 239 -21.33 28.29 5.11
CA LEU A 239 -20.20 28.07 6.02
C LEU A 239 -19.53 29.37 6.46
N LEU A 240 -19.21 30.25 5.50
CA LEU A 240 -18.56 31.53 5.81
C LEU A 240 -19.49 32.49 6.52
N GLY A 241 -20.80 32.44 6.25
CA GLY A 241 -21.82 33.17 7.00
C GLY A 241 -21.88 32.74 8.45
N HIS A 242 -21.91 31.44 8.69
CA HIS A 242 -21.91 30.85 10.03
C HIS A 242 -20.63 31.19 10.81
N ALA A 243 -19.48 31.12 10.18
CA ALA A 243 -18.21 31.49 10.80
C ALA A 243 -18.19 32.92 11.33
N ARG A 244 -18.72 33.87 10.52
CA ARG A 244 -18.84 35.28 10.93
C ARG A 244 -19.81 35.46 12.08
N GLN A 245 -20.96 34.74 12.06
CA GLN A 245 -21.93 34.75 13.18
C GLN A 245 -21.37 34.24 14.49
N LEU A 246 -20.46 33.24 14.42
CA LEU A 246 -19.74 32.71 15.57
C LEU A 246 -18.66 33.67 16.10
N GLY A 247 -18.31 34.74 15.37
CA GLY A 247 -17.19 35.59 15.73
C GLY A 247 -15.83 34.94 15.58
N GLU A 248 -15.69 34.02 14.64
CA GLU A 248 -14.38 33.39 14.34
C GLU A 248 -13.35 34.46 14.00
N PRO A 249 -12.06 34.26 14.35
CA PRO A 249 -10.98 35.21 14.03
C PRO A 249 -10.95 35.52 12.54
N PRO A 250 -10.86 36.81 12.14
CA PRO A 250 -10.89 37.21 10.73
C PRO A 250 -9.85 36.48 9.86
N GLU A 251 -8.67 36.19 10.40
CA GLU A 251 -7.61 35.46 9.72
C GLU A 251 -8.00 34.01 9.42
N VAL A 252 -8.76 33.34 10.32
CA VAL A 252 -9.28 31.98 10.11
C VAL A 252 -10.33 32.00 9.00
N VAL A 253 -11.27 32.95 9.06
CA VAL A 253 -12.32 33.11 8.04
C VAL A 253 -11.71 33.43 6.68
N GLN A 254 -10.74 34.33 6.62
CA GLN A 254 -10.05 34.69 5.38
C GLN A 254 -9.27 33.51 4.79
N ARG A 255 -8.58 32.75 5.65
CA ARG A 255 -7.84 31.55 5.24
C ARG A 255 -8.80 30.49 4.68
N ALA A 256 -9.89 30.16 5.37
CA ALA A 256 -10.89 29.25 4.86
C ALA A 256 -11.51 29.74 3.54
N ALA A 257 -11.84 31.03 3.44
CA ALA A 257 -12.39 31.63 2.24
C ALA A 257 -11.45 31.55 1.03
N SER A 258 -10.13 31.58 1.25
CA SER A 258 -9.13 31.46 0.17
C SER A 258 -8.97 30.04 -0.36
N MET A 259 -9.38 29.03 0.41
CA MET A 259 -9.29 27.61 0.05
C MET A 259 -10.63 27.06 -0.47
N LEU A 260 -11.75 27.52 0.12
CA LEU A 260 -13.10 27.12 -0.29
C LEU A 260 -13.44 27.72 -1.66
N MET A 261 -13.68 26.85 -2.64
CA MET A 261 -14.04 27.33 -3.99
C MET A 261 -14.85 26.29 -4.77
N GLN A 262 -15.67 26.74 -5.68
CA GLN A 262 -16.33 25.91 -6.66
C GLN A 262 -15.43 25.82 -7.91
N PRO A 263 -14.98 24.60 -8.33
CA PRO A 263 -14.00 24.46 -9.42
C PRO A 263 -14.57 24.76 -10.81
N GLY A 264 -15.88 24.69 -10.99
CA GLY A 264 -16.59 24.98 -12.23
C GLY A 264 -18.09 24.79 -12.11
N ARG A 265 -18.85 25.28 -13.09
CA ARG A 265 -20.31 25.15 -13.07
C ARG A 265 -20.78 23.72 -13.31
N GLU A 266 -20.03 22.94 -14.08
CA GLU A 266 -20.36 21.57 -14.46
C GLU A 266 -20.04 20.56 -13.36
N ILE A 267 -19.16 20.91 -12.41
CA ILE A 267 -18.77 20.07 -11.28
C ILE A 267 -18.92 20.89 -9.99
N PRO A 268 -20.16 21.07 -9.49
CA PRO A 268 -20.42 22.01 -8.42
C PRO A 268 -19.87 21.59 -7.05
N HIS A 269 -19.57 20.31 -6.80
CA HIS A 269 -19.22 19.78 -5.47
C HIS A 269 -20.29 20.16 -4.43
N ASP A 270 -21.55 19.85 -4.76
CA ASP A 270 -22.69 20.04 -3.87
C ASP A 270 -23.05 18.77 -3.08
N ASP A 271 -22.26 17.68 -3.25
CA ASP A 271 -22.45 16.36 -2.64
C ASP A 271 -21.34 15.97 -1.65
N HIS A 272 -20.19 16.62 -1.69
CA HIS A 272 -19.06 16.37 -0.79
C HIS A 272 -18.10 17.56 -0.72
N LEU A 273 -17.26 17.57 0.30
CA LEU A 273 -16.08 18.43 0.38
C LEU A 273 -14.91 17.68 -0.23
N HIS A 274 -14.45 18.10 -1.42
CA HIS A 274 -13.24 17.57 -2.01
C HIS A 274 -12.03 18.33 -1.49
N ILE A 275 -11.14 17.66 -0.81
CA ILE A 275 -9.94 18.27 -0.24
C ILE A 275 -8.72 17.94 -1.07
N ARG A 276 -7.80 18.89 -1.19
CA ARG A 276 -6.46 18.70 -1.76
C ARG A 276 -5.42 19.39 -0.92
N ILE A 277 -4.33 18.68 -0.65
CA ILE A 277 -3.15 19.22 0.05
C ILE A 277 -2.07 19.67 -0.93
N TYR A 278 -1.24 20.65 -0.51
CA TYR A 278 -0.05 21.04 -1.25
C TYR A 278 0.99 19.91 -1.29
N CYS A 279 1.83 19.95 -2.34
CA CYS A 279 3.06 19.15 -2.36
C CYS A 279 3.97 19.56 -1.21
N GLY A 280 4.33 18.61 -0.34
CA GLY A 280 5.37 18.80 0.65
C GLY A 280 6.75 19.08 -0.01
N ARG A 281 7.74 19.49 0.78
CA ARG A 281 9.08 19.77 0.26
C ARG A 281 9.71 18.54 -0.41
N ALA A 282 9.60 17.36 0.23
CA ALA A 282 10.13 16.13 -0.33
C ALA A 282 9.38 15.71 -1.61
N ASP A 283 8.05 15.91 -1.65
CA ASP A 283 7.24 15.65 -2.84
C ASP A 283 7.66 16.54 -4.01
N ARG A 284 7.91 17.84 -3.76
CA ARG A 284 8.43 18.76 -4.79
C ARG A 284 9.78 18.29 -5.31
N GLY A 285 10.66 17.82 -4.41
CA GLY A 285 11.94 17.22 -4.79
C GLY A 285 11.78 15.96 -5.66
N ALA A 286 10.72 15.19 -5.43
CA ALA A 286 10.35 14.02 -6.23
C ALA A 286 9.59 14.36 -7.53
N GLY A 287 9.30 15.66 -7.77
CA GLY A 287 8.61 16.13 -8.96
C GLY A 287 7.10 16.30 -8.83
N CYS A 288 6.58 16.40 -7.62
CA CYS A 288 5.20 16.82 -7.38
C CYS A 288 5.00 18.28 -7.79
N ALA A 289 3.87 18.59 -8.42
CA ALA A 289 3.51 19.92 -8.86
C ALA A 289 2.12 20.33 -8.35
N ASN A 290 2.06 21.49 -7.68
CA ASN A 290 0.81 22.15 -7.33
C ASN A 290 0.24 22.86 -8.56
N ARG A 291 -1.08 23.02 -8.62
CA ARG A 291 -1.74 23.81 -9.67
C ARG A 291 -2.03 25.23 -9.25
N SER A 292 -2.04 25.51 -7.96
CA SER A 292 -2.28 26.84 -7.43
C SER A 292 -0.96 27.57 -7.08
N ARG A 293 -1.10 28.87 -6.85
CA ARG A 293 -0.07 29.65 -6.19
C ARG A 293 0.10 29.16 -4.75
N ILE A 294 1.35 28.94 -4.32
CA ILE A 294 1.65 28.61 -2.92
C ILE A 294 1.23 29.80 -2.04
N LEU A 295 0.36 29.56 -1.08
CA LEU A 295 -0.08 30.56 -0.11
C LEU A 295 1.06 30.93 0.85
N PRO A 296 1.09 32.16 1.38
CA PRO A 296 2.01 32.53 2.44
C PRO A 296 1.87 31.57 3.64
N GLY A 297 2.98 31.15 4.20
CA GLY A 297 3.00 30.24 5.36
C GLY A 297 3.03 28.75 5.03
N VAL A 298 2.84 28.33 3.77
CA VAL A 298 3.00 26.91 3.39
C VAL A 298 4.40 26.40 3.69
N GLU A 299 5.40 27.28 3.63
CA GLU A 299 6.80 26.94 3.93
C GLU A 299 7.07 26.76 5.44
N THR A 300 6.19 27.29 6.30
CA THR A 300 6.28 27.06 7.75
C THR A 300 5.90 25.64 8.17
N PHE A 301 5.30 24.85 7.26
CA PHE A 301 4.99 23.45 7.48
C PHE A 301 6.22 22.64 7.92
N GLU A 302 7.39 22.90 7.36
CA GLU A 302 8.61 22.19 7.75
C GLU A 302 9.01 22.51 9.21
N GLY A 303 8.82 23.74 9.67
CA GLY A 303 9.08 24.12 11.07
C GLY A 303 8.15 23.42 12.06
N ILE A 304 6.88 23.24 11.70
CA ILE A 304 5.89 22.49 12.49
C ILE A 304 6.24 21.00 12.53
N ARG A 305 6.63 20.43 11.38
CA ARG A 305 7.12 19.07 11.28
C ARG A 305 8.34 18.84 12.18
N GLU A 306 9.32 19.76 12.17
CA GLU A 306 10.48 19.70 13.06
C GLU A 306 10.08 19.73 14.56
N GLY A 307 9.15 20.61 14.93
CA GLY A 307 8.62 20.65 16.29
C GLY A 307 8.02 19.32 16.73
N ARG A 308 7.26 18.66 15.87
CA ARG A 308 6.65 17.34 16.14
C ARG A 308 7.66 16.21 16.17
N LEU A 309 8.69 16.28 15.34
CA LEU A 309 9.78 15.32 15.40
C LEU A 309 10.59 15.46 16.68
N LYS A 310 10.87 16.70 17.13
CA LYS A 310 11.48 16.94 18.44
C LYS A 310 10.61 16.37 19.57
N GLN A 311 9.30 16.59 19.52
CA GLN A 311 8.37 16.03 20.50
C GLN A 311 8.35 14.49 20.44
N ALA A 312 8.30 13.88 19.23
CA ALA A 312 8.35 12.44 19.08
C ALA A 312 9.68 11.86 19.62
N ALA A 313 10.81 12.52 19.38
CA ALA A 313 12.10 12.13 19.93
C ALA A 313 12.12 12.13 21.46
N LEU A 314 11.50 13.14 22.11
CA LEU A 314 11.33 13.17 23.57
C LEU A 314 10.46 12.00 24.07
N PHE A 315 9.38 11.68 23.36
CA PHE A 315 8.51 10.55 23.71
C PHE A 315 9.14 9.19 23.44
N ALA A 316 10.17 9.08 22.60
CA ALA A 316 10.90 7.82 22.40
C ALA A 316 11.49 7.26 23.70
N HIS A 317 11.73 8.13 24.70
CA HIS A 317 12.12 7.77 26.07
C HIS A 317 10.95 7.77 27.06
N GLY A 318 9.72 7.69 26.57
CA GLY A 318 8.51 7.73 27.39
C GLY A 318 8.41 6.60 28.41
N LYS A 319 7.61 6.82 29.47
CA LYS A 319 7.51 5.91 30.62
C LYS A 319 6.92 4.55 30.27
N THR A 320 5.97 4.49 29.31
CA THR A 320 5.32 3.23 28.93
C THR A 320 5.81 2.74 27.56
N PRO A 321 5.86 1.42 27.34
CA PRO A 321 6.26 0.86 26.04
C PRO A 321 5.40 1.35 24.87
N GLU A 322 4.09 1.54 25.09
CA GLU A 322 3.15 1.99 24.06
C GLU A 322 3.51 3.39 23.57
N VAL A 323 3.85 4.30 24.49
CA VAL A 323 4.29 5.66 24.16
C VAL A 323 5.58 5.64 23.36
N ARG A 324 6.54 4.78 23.75
CA ARG A 324 7.80 4.64 23.02
C ARG A 324 7.60 4.08 21.61
N VAL A 325 6.75 3.04 21.46
CA VAL A 325 6.39 2.47 20.15
C VAL A 325 5.75 3.54 19.26
N ALA A 326 4.71 4.24 19.75
CA ALA A 326 4.03 5.27 18.99
C ALA A 326 4.97 6.42 18.55
N ALA A 327 5.93 6.78 19.41
CA ALA A 327 6.95 7.78 19.08
C ALA A 327 7.88 7.31 17.96
N LEU A 328 8.36 6.07 18.02
CA LEU A 328 9.23 5.47 17.02
C LEU A 328 8.51 5.33 15.66
N GLU A 329 7.25 4.89 15.65
CA GLU A 329 6.43 4.84 14.45
C GLU A 329 6.27 6.23 13.83
N ARG A 330 6.00 7.26 14.65
CA ARG A 330 5.91 8.64 14.17
C ARG A 330 7.23 9.14 13.60
N ILE A 331 8.35 8.84 14.24
CA ILE A 331 9.69 9.17 13.74
C ILE A 331 9.93 8.46 12.40
N ALA A 332 9.58 7.20 12.26
CA ALA A 332 9.69 6.47 11.00
C ALA A 332 8.92 7.15 9.85
N TRP A 333 7.78 7.76 10.15
CA TRP A 333 6.95 8.43 9.15
C TRP A 333 7.41 9.83 8.78
N LEU A 334 7.82 10.63 9.78
CA LEU A 334 8.11 12.06 9.62
C LEU A 334 9.61 12.35 9.56
N GLY A 335 10.43 11.42 10.03
CA GLY A 335 11.81 11.67 10.40
C GLY A 335 12.76 11.91 9.25
N GLY A 336 13.91 12.40 9.64
CA GLY A 336 15.12 12.53 8.87
C GLY A 336 16.29 11.97 9.69
N GLU A 337 17.51 12.06 9.16
CA GLU A 337 18.72 11.52 9.79
C GLU A 337 18.98 12.10 11.19
N GLU A 338 18.52 13.31 11.46
CA GLU A 338 18.65 13.97 12.76
C GLU A 338 17.94 13.21 13.90
N GLN A 339 16.99 12.32 13.56
CA GLN A 339 16.27 11.48 14.53
C GLN A 339 16.98 10.15 14.79
N ALA A 340 17.99 9.80 14.02
CA ALA A 340 18.69 8.52 14.14
C ALA A 340 19.21 8.23 15.55
N PRO A 341 19.81 9.18 16.32
CA PRO A 341 20.29 8.89 17.67
C PRO A 341 19.20 8.35 18.61
N ALA A 342 18.00 8.93 18.58
CA ALA A 342 16.89 8.47 19.42
C ALA A 342 16.40 7.08 19.02
N VAL A 343 16.34 6.79 17.72
CA VAL A 343 15.93 5.50 17.18
C VAL A 343 16.96 4.42 17.49
N LEU A 344 18.24 4.72 17.30
CA LEU A 344 19.32 3.75 17.56
C LEU A 344 19.44 3.42 19.04
N ALA A 345 19.24 4.37 19.95
CA ALA A 345 19.18 4.11 21.39
C ALA A 345 18.07 3.11 21.74
N ALA A 346 16.92 3.20 21.08
CA ALA A 346 15.77 2.32 21.31
C ALA A 346 15.97 0.88 20.81
N LEU A 347 17.00 0.59 20.02
CA LEU A 347 17.38 -0.79 19.63
C LEU A 347 17.80 -1.63 20.85
N SER A 348 18.18 -1.00 21.96
CA SER A 348 18.54 -1.66 23.22
C SER A 348 17.45 -1.57 24.29
N ASP A 349 16.22 -1.19 23.92
CA ASP A 349 15.09 -1.10 24.87
C ASP A 349 14.82 -2.47 25.54
N PRO A 350 14.54 -2.54 26.85
CA PRO A 350 14.24 -3.81 27.53
C PRO A 350 13.01 -4.52 26.94
N VAL A 351 12.07 -3.78 26.36
CA VAL A 351 10.83 -4.33 25.81
C VAL A 351 10.97 -4.67 24.33
N ALA A 352 10.83 -5.93 23.98
CA ALA A 352 10.98 -6.44 22.60
C ALA A 352 10.13 -5.69 21.57
N ARG A 353 8.89 -5.31 21.91
CA ARG A 353 8.00 -4.55 21.00
C ARG A 353 8.55 -3.16 20.68
N VAL A 354 9.25 -2.54 21.62
CA VAL A 354 9.90 -1.23 21.39
C VAL A 354 11.12 -1.43 20.50
N ARG A 355 11.92 -2.49 20.72
CA ARG A 355 13.04 -2.82 19.85
C ARG A 355 12.58 -3.11 18.41
N GLU A 356 11.48 -3.86 18.24
CA GLU A 356 10.88 -4.11 16.92
C GLU A 356 10.52 -2.79 16.21
N ALA A 357 9.84 -1.86 16.88
CA ALA A 357 9.52 -0.55 16.33
C ALA A 357 10.78 0.27 16.01
N ALA A 358 11.80 0.19 16.85
CA ALA A 358 13.08 0.85 16.62
C ALA A 358 13.80 0.31 15.38
N VAL A 359 13.76 -1.00 15.13
CA VAL A 359 14.33 -1.62 13.93
C VAL A 359 13.66 -1.08 12.66
N PHE A 360 12.32 -1.03 12.63
CA PHE A 360 11.61 -0.48 11.46
C PHE A 360 11.84 1.02 11.28
N ALA A 361 11.91 1.78 12.38
CA ALA A 361 12.25 3.19 12.32
C ALA A 361 13.69 3.40 11.81
N ALA A 362 14.64 2.60 12.25
CA ALA A 362 16.02 2.65 11.78
C ALA A 362 16.13 2.36 10.28
N ALA A 363 15.42 1.34 9.78
CA ALA A 363 15.37 1.04 8.35
C ALA A 363 14.72 2.18 7.54
N ALA A 364 13.67 2.81 8.07
CA ALA A 364 12.99 3.93 7.39
C ALA A 364 13.85 5.19 7.29
N LEU A 365 14.67 5.46 8.30
CA LEU A 365 15.65 6.56 8.28
C LEU A 365 16.88 6.22 7.44
N ALA A 366 17.19 4.93 7.31
CA ALA A 366 18.31 4.38 6.55
C ALA A 366 19.65 5.14 6.71
N PRO A 367 20.09 5.50 7.95
CA PRO A 367 21.38 6.14 8.10
C PRO A 367 22.49 5.17 7.66
N PRO A 368 23.63 5.68 7.14
CA PRO A 368 24.71 4.84 6.59
C PRO A 368 25.22 3.73 7.53
N ARG A 369 25.03 3.90 8.85
CA ARG A 369 25.49 2.96 9.87
C ARG A 369 24.43 1.95 10.32
N VAL A 370 23.22 1.98 9.78
CA VAL A 370 22.13 1.14 10.31
C VAL A 370 22.35 -0.34 10.07
N ALA A 371 22.86 -0.73 8.90
CA ALA A 371 23.07 -2.15 8.59
C ALA A 371 24.08 -2.83 9.53
N PRO A 372 25.28 -2.29 9.81
CA PRO A 372 26.16 -2.83 10.83
C PRO A 372 25.52 -2.93 12.22
N LEU A 373 24.81 -1.90 12.67
CA LEU A 373 24.17 -1.90 13.99
C LEU A 373 23.05 -2.94 14.11
N LEU A 374 22.27 -3.15 13.06
CA LEU A 374 21.28 -4.22 13.01
C LEU A 374 21.90 -5.59 12.94
N ALA A 375 23.06 -5.73 12.26
CA ALA A 375 23.85 -6.95 12.24
C ALA A 375 24.36 -7.31 13.64
N ASP A 376 24.99 -6.37 14.34
CA ASP A 376 25.46 -6.54 15.72
C ASP A 376 24.29 -6.88 16.66
N ARG A 377 23.14 -6.21 16.47
CA ARG A 377 21.95 -6.50 17.26
C ARG A 377 21.43 -7.91 17.02
N MET A 378 21.43 -8.40 15.79
CA MET A 378 20.98 -9.75 15.44
C MET A 378 21.77 -10.85 16.15
N GLU A 379 23.03 -10.63 16.46
CA GLU A 379 23.87 -11.59 17.18
C GLU A 379 23.43 -11.77 18.64
N SER A 380 22.96 -10.69 19.28
CA SER A 380 22.54 -10.67 20.67
C SER A 380 21.03 -10.72 20.88
N GLU A 381 20.22 -10.70 19.84
CA GLU A 381 18.76 -10.70 19.95
C GLU A 381 18.21 -12.11 20.10
N GLU A 382 17.52 -12.37 21.19
CA GLU A 382 16.90 -13.67 21.48
C GLU A 382 15.40 -13.71 21.10
N GLU A 383 14.76 -12.53 20.99
CA GLU A 383 13.33 -12.45 20.72
C GLU A 383 13.04 -12.65 19.22
N PRO A 384 12.38 -13.75 18.82
CA PRO A 384 12.18 -14.08 17.40
C PRO A 384 11.45 -13.01 16.59
N ARG A 385 10.54 -12.26 17.21
CA ARG A 385 9.83 -11.16 16.53
C ARG A 385 10.77 -10.01 16.16
N VAL A 386 11.77 -9.72 16.99
CA VAL A 386 12.77 -8.68 16.72
C VAL A 386 13.77 -9.18 15.70
N GLN A 387 14.20 -10.45 15.78
CA GLN A 387 15.04 -11.09 14.76
C GLN A 387 14.39 -11.00 13.38
N ARG A 388 13.08 -11.30 13.31
CA ARG A 388 12.31 -11.11 12.06
C ARG A 388 12.36 -9.68 11.56
N ALA A 389 12.11 -8.71 12.43
CA ALA A 389 12.15 -7.29 12.05
C ALA A 389 13.53 -6.88 11.54
N ILE A 390 14.60 -7.35 12.17
CA ILE A 390 15.97 -7.11 11.73
C ILE A 390 16.22 -7.69 10.34
N LEU A 391 15.83 -8.94 10.07
CA LEU A 391 16.01 -9.54 8.75
C LEU A 391 15.26 -8.77 7.64
N LEU A 392 14.03 -8.32 7.91
CA LEU A 392 13.29 -7.49 6.97
C LEU A 392 13.96 -6.13 6.75
N ALA A 393 14.41 -5.49 7.83
CA ALA A 393 15.09 -4.21 7.77
C ALA A 393 16.43 -4.30 7.01
N LEU A 394 17.21 -5.34 7.24
CA LEU A 394 18.45 -5.60 6.50
C LEU A 394 18.20 -5.84 5.02
N GLY A 395 17.08 -6.50 4.66
CA GLY A 395 16.66 -6.64 3.27
C GLY A 395 16.38 -5.30 2.58
N GLU A 396 15.89 -4.30 3.32
CA GLU A 396 15.63 -2.96 2.78
C GLU A 396 16.89 -2.10 2.67
N VAL A 397 17.74 -2.18 3.67
CA VAL A 397 18.96 -1.35 3.76
C VAL A 397 20.06 -1.88 2.85
N GLY A 398 20.20 -3.21 2.75
CA GLY A 398 21.21 -3.87 1.93
C GLY A 398 22.64 -3.67 2.42
N GLY A 399 23.60 -4.00 1.56
CA GLY A 399 25.02 -3.85 1.80
C GLY A 399 25.69 -5.08 2.45
N PRO A 400 27.05 -5.08 2.52
CA PRO A 400 27.80 -6.29 2.89
C PRO A 400 27.44 -6.87 4.28
N SER A 401 27.25 -6.02 5.28
CA SER A 401 26.84 -6.46 6.62
C SER A 401 25.45 -7.10 6.61
N ALA A 402 24.50 -6.51 5.86
CA ALA A 402 23.16 -7.06 5.71
C ALA A 402 23.23 -8.44 5.01
N GLU A 403 23.97 -8.55 3.92
CA GLU A 403 24.13 -9.79 3.16
C GLU A 403 24.70 -10.93 4.03
N ALA A 404 25.71 -10.63 4.84
CA ALA A 404 26.32 -11.60 5.74
C ALA A 404 25.32 -12.17 6.75
N ILE A 405 24.54 -11.31 7.40
CA ILE A 405 23.54 -11.73 8.38
C ILE A 405 22.36 -12.46 7.71
N LEU A 406 21.83 -11.94 6.60
CA LEU A 406 20.77 -12.61 5.86
C LEU A 406 21.20 -14.00 5.41
N SER A 407 22.43 -14.14 4.91
CA SER A 407 23.00 -15.44 4.52
C SER A 407 23.18 -16.38 5.72
N SER A 408 23.64 -15.87 6.88
CA SER A 408 23.80 -16.70 8.08
C SER A 408 22.46 -17.16 8.65
N ALA A 409 21.43 -16.35 8.54
CA ALA A 409 20.08 -16.67 9.02
C ALA A 409 19.44 -17.85 8.26
N LEU A 410 19.90 -18.18 7.06
CA LEU A 410 19.43 -19.35 6.31
C LEU A 410 19.70 -20.69 7.03
N SER A 411 20.65 -20.72 7.95
CA SER A 411 20.95 -21.91 8.75
C SER A 411 20.15 -22.00 10.06
N ARG A 412 19.34 -20.98 10.37
CA ARG A 412 18.58 -20.88 11.62
C ARG A 412 17.13 -21.30 11.37
N SER A 413 16.76 -22.49 11.81
CA SER A 413 15.35 -22.91 11.86
C SER A 413 14.73 -22.39 13.16
N ALA A 414 14.09 -21.26 13.12
CA ALA A 414 13.35 -20.69 14.25
C ALA A 414 11.98 -20.20 13.77
N VAL A 415 10.95 -20.53 14.56
CA VAL A 415 9.56 -20.16 14.26
C VAL A 415 9.14 -18.94 15.06
N VAL A 416 8.69 -17.92 14.37
CA VAL A 416 8.10 -16.73 14.96
C VAL A 416 6.59 -16.87 14.97
N ARG A 417 5.97 -16.66 16.13
CA ARG A 417 4.51 -16.62 16.26
C ARG A 417 4.03 -15.18 16.45
N LEU A 418 3.27 -14.67 15.49
CA LEU A 418 2.70 -13.33 15.54
C LEU A 418 1.20 -13.39 15.18
N SER A 419 0.36 -12.81 16.04
CA SER A 419 -1.09 -12.76 15.81
C SER A 419 -1.70 -14.14 15.47
N GLY A 420 -1.24 -15.21 16.15
CA GLY A 420 -1.70 -16.58 15.91
C GLY A 420 -1.15 -17.29 14.67
N LYS A 421 -0.24 -16.65 13.94
CA LYS A 421 0.42 -17.20 12.74
C LYS A 421 1.90 -17.47 13.01
N GLU A 422 2.42 -18.49 12.39
CA GLU A 422 3.82 -18.91 12.52
C GLU A 422 4.57 -18.72 11.21
N ALA A 423 5.82 -18.26 11.27
CA ALA A 423 6.70 -18.15 10.12
C ALA A 423 8.11 -18.64 10.48
N ASP A 424 8.75 -19.35 9.57
CA ASP A 424 10.16 -19.74 9.68
C ASP A 424 11.05 -18.54 9.34
N LEU A 425 12.05 -18.25 10.15
CA LEU A 425 12.99 -17.15 9.91
C LEU A 425 13.80 -17.33 8.62
N ARG A 426 13.98 -18.56 8.14
CA ARG A 426 14.62 -18.82 6.83
C ARG A 426 13.82 -18.20 5.69
N LEU A 427 12.50 -18.25 5.74
CA LEU A 427 11.63 -17.61 4.75
C LEU A 427 11.79 -16.08 4.76
N VAL A 428 11.91 -15.50 5.96
CA VAL A 428 12.14 -14.07 6.12
C VAL A 428 13.53 -13.67 5.60
N ALA A 429 14.52 -14.49 5.86
CA ALA A 429 15.90 -14.27 5.35
C ALA A 429 15.94 -14.36 3.81
N LEU A 430 15.26 -15.34 3.20
CA LEU A 430 15.14 -15.46 1.74
C LEU A 430 14.48 -14.22 1.12
N GLU A 431 13.43 -13.71 1.74
CA GLU A 431 12.83 -12.44 1.31
C GLU A 431 13.81 -11.28 1.43
N GLY A 432 14.52 -11.17 2.55
CA GLY A 432 15.55 -10.15 2.76
C GLY A 432 16.66 -10.23 1.70
N ILE A 433 17.14 -11.42 1.38
CA ILE A 433 18.15 -11.69 0.33
C ILE A 433 17.65 -11.20 -1.05
N ALA A 434 16.38 -11.50 -1.39
CA ALA A 434 15.80 -11.05 -2.64
C ALA A 434 15.69 -9.52 -2.72
N ARG A 435 15.34 -8.86 -1.60
CA ARG A 435 15.21 -7.39 -1.51
C ARG A 435 16.55 -6.66 -1.51
N ALA A 436 17.53 -7.20 -0.79
CA ALA A 436 18.90 -6.67 -0.73
C ALA A 436 19.70 -6.95 -2.01
N HIS A 437 19.18 -7.78 -2.91
CA HIS A 437 19.91 -8.31 -4.07
C HIS A 437 21.25 -8.98 -3.67
N ALA A 438 21.22 -9.73 -2.58
CA ALA A 438 22.40 -10.29 -1.92
C ALA A 438 22.97 -11.49 -2.70
N LEU A 439 23.77 -11.21 -3.73
CA LEU A 439 24.34 -12.25 -4.60
C LEU A 439 25.34 -13.16 -3.88
N SER A 440 25.97 -12.67 -2.83
CA SER A 440 26.89 -13.47 -2.00
C SER A 440 26.20 -14.65 -1.30
N ALA A 441 24.87 -14.57 -1.10
CA ALA A 441 24.07 -15.62 -0.49
C ALA A 441 23.66 -16.74 -1.47
N LEU A 442 23.78 -16.54 -2.78
CA LEU A 442 23.29 -17.49 -3.81
C LEU A 442 23.71 -18.95 -3.59
N PRO A 443 24.99 -19.28 -3.23
CA PRO A 443 25.37 -20.67 -2.99
C PRO A 443 24.58 -21.33 -1.85
N ARG A 444 24.31 -20.59 -0.77
CA ARG A 444 23.53 -21.09 0.36
C ARG A 444 22.04 -21.21 0.00
N VAL A 445 21.50 -20.23 -0.73
CA VAL A 445 20.13 -20.30 -1.23
C VAL A 445 19.93 -21.53 -2.13
N ALA A 446 20.89 -21.83 -3.03
CA ALA A 446 20.83 -23.03 -3.86
C ALA A 446 20.84 -24.34 -3.05
N GLY A 447 21.52 -24.37 -1.90
CA GLY A 447 21.46 -25.50 -0.97
C GLY A 447 20.08 -25.72 -0.35
N LEU A 448 19.31 -24.67 -0.13
CA LEU A 448 17.95 -24.77 0.43
C LEU A 448 16.93 -25.31 -0.58
N VAL A 449 17.24 -25.38 -1.86
CA VAL A 449 16.37 -26.03 -2.87
C VAL A 449 16.20 -27.53 -2.56
N GLU A 450 17.17 -28.15 -1.90
CA GLU A 450 17.12 -29.55 -1.46
C GLU A 450 16.38 -29.75 -0.12
N SER A 451 15.90 -28.68 0.51
CA SER A 451 15.25 -28.75 1.82
C SER A 451 14.04 -29.68 1.81
N ASP A 452 13.90 -30.51 2.85
CA ASP A 452 12.69 -31.31 3.09
C ASP A 452 11.51 -30.45 3.51
N ASP A 453 11.75 -29.24 3.98
CA ASP A 453 10.73 -28.22 4.18
C ASP A 453 10.36 -27.60 2.82
N LEU A 454 9.33 -28.13 2.17
CA LEU A 454 8.91 -27.72 0.84
C LEU A 454 8.68 -26.21 0.71
N PRO A 455 8.02 -25.51 1.66
CA PRO A 455 7.97 -24.05 1.67
C PRO A 455 9.32 -23.36 1.55
N VAL A 456 10.32 -23.83 2.27
CA VAL A 456 11.67 -23.26 2.22
C VAL A 456 12.33 -23.55 0.87
N ALA A 457 12.19 -24.77 0.34
CA ALA A 457 12.71 -25.12 -0.98
C ALA A 457 12.14 -24.23 -2.09
N LEU A 458 10.82 -24.03 -2.10
CA LEU A 458 10.13 -23.18 -3.07
C LEU A 458 10.52 -21.69 -2.94
N ALA A 459 10.64 -21.20 -1.72
CA ALA A 459 11.10 -19.84 -1.47
C ALA A 459 12.54 -19.64 -1.93
N ALA A 460 13.41 -20.63 -1.74
CA ALA A 460 14.79 -20.60 -2.23
C ALA A 460 14.83 -20.53 -3.77
N GLU A 461 14.09 -21.38 -4.48
CA GLU A 461 14.01 -21.33 -5.95
C GLU A 461 13.45 -19.98 -6.43
N SER A 462 12.43 -19.47 -5.79
CA SER A 462 11.84 -18.18 -6.14
C SER A 462 12.81 -17.02 -5.94
N THR A 463 13.61 -17.06 -4.88
CA THR A 463 14.68 -16.09 -4.62
C THR A 463 15.74 -16.15 -5.73
N LEU A 464 16.19 -17.36 -6.12
CA LEU A 464 17.14 -17.55 -7.21
C LEU A 464 16.60 -17.01 -8.54
N ARG A 465 15.32 -17.28 -8.84
CA ARG A 465 14.65 -16.76 -10.06
C ARG A 465 14.57 -15.24 -10.07
N LEU A 466 14.24 -14.62 -8.94
CA LEU A 466 14.20 -13.17 -8.81
C LEU A 466 15.57 -12.52 -9.03
N LEU A 467 16.63 -13.12 -8.51
CA LEU A 467 17.97 -12.56 -8.60
C LEU A 467 18.65 -12.84 -9.94
N LEU A 468 18.42 -14.01 -10.54
CA LEU A 468 19.13 -14.45 -11.75
C LEU A 468 18.28 -14.32 -13.03
N LEU A 469 16.98 -14.08 -12.92
CA LEU A 469 15.99 -14.09 -14.03
C LEU A 469 16.15 -15.30 -14.95
N TRP A 470 16.44 -16.44 -14.37
CA TRP A 470 16.67 -17.71 -15.03
C TRP A 470 15.98 -18.83 -14.24
N GLN A 471 15.68 -19.94 -14.89
CA GLN A 471 15.17 -21.15 -14.27
C GLN A 471 15.70 -22.39 -14.97
N PRO A 472 15.88 -23.52 -14.25
CA PRO A 472 16.21 -24.80 -14.85
C PRO A 472 15.08 -25.27 -15.78
N GLU A 473 15.44 -25.83 -16.93
CA GLU A 473 14.48 -26.47 -17.83
C GLU A 473 14.30 -27.96 -17.50
N GLY A 474 13.08 -28.51 -17.67
CA GLY A 474 12.83 -29.95 -17.69
C GLY A 474 13.01 -30.72 -16.39
N ALA A 475 13.00 -30.03 -15.24
CA ALA A 475 13.07 -30.70 -13.92
C ALA A 475 11.69 -30.62 -13.25
N ASP A 476 10.72 -31.37 -13.76
CA ASP A 476 9.37 -31.45 -13.18
C ASP A 476 9.35 -32.45 -12.02
N GLY A 477 8.67 -32.07 -10.94
CA GLY A 477 8.49 -32.88 -9.75
C GLY A 477 9.03 -32.22 -8.47
N ASP A 478 8.53 -32.68 -7.33
CA ASP A 478 8.86 -32.18 -5.99
C ASP A 478 9.42 -33.25 -5.06
N ASP A 479 9.76 -34.42 -5.61
CA ASP A 479 10.51 -35.42 -4.85
C ASP A 479 11.97 -34.98 -4.59
N ALA A 480 12.63 -35.65 -3.69
CA ALA A 480 14.00 -35.30 -3.28
C ALA A 480 15.01 -35.34 -4.46
N GLY A 481 14.82 -36.28 -5.38
CA GLY A 481 15.69 -36.41 -6.57
C GLY A 481 15.55 -35.23 -7.52
N ALA A 482 14.30 -34.83 -7.83
CA ALA A 482 14.01 -33.68 -8.67
C ALA A 482 14.53 -32.37 -8.04
N ARG A 483 14.39 -32.21 -6.71
CA ARG A 483 14.96 -31.05 -6.01
C ARG A 483 16.48 -31.01 -6.05
N ALA A 484 17.14 -32.17 -5.88
CA ALA A 484 18.59 -32.26 -5.98
C ALA A 484 19.12 -31.93 -7.38
N ASP A 485 18.44 -32.40 -8.43
CA ASP A 485 18.78 -32.05 -9.83
C ASP A 485 18.65 -30.56 -10.08
N ARG A 486 17.52 -29.95 -9.65
CA ARG A 486 17.35 -28.50 -9.76
C ARG A 486 18.41 -27.72 -9.00
N ALA A 487 18.74 -28.14 -7.78
CA ALA A 487 19.78 -27.49 -7.00
C ALA A 487 21.15 -27.55 -7.69
N ALA A 488 21.49 -28.70 -8.32
CA ALA A 488 22.72 -28.85 -9.07
C ALA A 488 22.76 -27.88 -10.27
N ARG A 489 21.65 -27.74 -11.02
CA ARG A 489 21.55 -26.80 -12.14
C ARG A 489 21.65 -25.34 -11.67
N TRP A 490 21.02 -24.98 -10.53
CA TRP A 490 21.18 -23.68 -9.92
C TRP A 490 22.64 -23.38 -9.55
N ARG A 491 23.36 -24.32 -8.93
CA ARG A 491 24.78 -24.17 -8.61
C ARG A 491 25.63 -23.97 -9.87
N ALA A 492 25.37 -24.72 -10.94
CA ALA A 492 26.05 -24.53 -12.22
C ALA A 492 25.80 -23.14 -12.79
N ARG A 493 24.54 -22.65 -12.74
CA ARG A 493 24.21 -21.30 -13.20
C ARG A 493 24.90 -20.22 -12.37
N ILE A 494 24.92 -20.37 -11.06
CA ILE A 494 25.60 -19.44 -10.14
C ILE A 494 27.09 -19.34 -10.48
N ALA A 495 27.75 -20.49 -10.76
CA ALA A 495 29.15 -20.51 -11.17
C ALA A 495 29.39 -19.78 -12.50
N GLN A 496 28.49 -19.91 -13.49
CA GLN A 496 28.57 -19.21 -14.77
C GLN A 496 28.46 -17.69 -14.66
N VAL A 497 27.74 -17.20 -13.68
CA VAL A 497 27.50 -15.75 -13.49
C VAL A 497 28.33 -15.14 -12.37
N ALA A 498 29.22 -15.91 -11.80
CA ALA A 498 30.12 -15.46 -10.71
C ALA A 498 30.87 -14.17 -11.12
N GLY A 499 30.97 -13.23 -10.20
CA GLY A 499 31.63 -11.94 -10.43
C GLY A 499 30.81 -10.89 -11.18
N ARG A 500 29.60 -11.23 -11.64
CA ARG A 500 28.68 -10.24 -12.22
C ARG A 500 27.92 -9.51 -11.11
N ASP A 501 27.70 -8.22 -11.31
CA ASP A 501 26.79 -7.44 -10.47
C ASP A 501 25.32 -7.72 -10.80
N TRP A 502 24.44 -7.46 -9.81
CA TRP A 502 23.02 -7.72 -9.94
C TRP A 502 22.34 -6.93 -11.08
N LEU A 503 22.75 -5.68 -11.34
CA LEU A 503 22.17 -4.87 -12.39
C LEU A 503 22.47 -5.45 -13.78
N SER A 504 23.70 -5.91 -14.00
CA SER A 504 24.10 -6.60 -15.22
C SER A 504 23.34 -7.91 -15.42
N LEU A 505 23.14 -8.70 -14.35
CA LEU A 505 22.34 -9.93 -14.41
C LEU A 505 20.88 -9.65 -14.76
N ARG A 506 20.29 -8.64 -14.15
CA ARG A 506 18.92 -8.22 -14.43
C ARG A 506 18.75 -7.73 -15.86
N LYS A 507 19.60 -6.83 -16.33
CA LYS A 507 19.58 -6.35 -17.71
C LYS A 507 19.68 -7.49 -18.73
N ALA A 508 20.62 -8.43 -18.50
CA ALA A 508 20.77 -9.59 -19.37
C ALA A 508 19.53 -10.50 -19.37
N GLY A 509 18.93 -10.73 -18.20
CA GLY A 509 17.69 -11.51 -18.10
C GLY A 509 16.49 -10.85 -18.78
N LEU A 510 16.35 -9.54 -18.68
CA LEU A 510 15.30 -8.77 -19.34
C LEU A 510 15.53 -8.70 -20.87
N ALA A 511 16.78 -8.54 -21.31
CA ALA A 511 17.14 -8.58 -22.72
C ALA A 511 16.79 -9.94 -23.37
N ALA A 512 17.05 -11.05 -22.68
CA ALA A 512 16.65 -12.40 -23.13
C ALA A 512 15.12 -12.55 -23.26
N ARG A 513 14.33 -11.62 -22.72
CA ARG A 513 12.87 -11.56 -22.85
C ARG A 513 12.40 -10.46 -23.81
N GLY A 514 13.30 -9.87 -24.60
CA GLY A 514 13.01 -8.86 -25.61
C GLY A 514 13.14 -7.41 -25.16
N ALA A 515 13.56 -7.14 -23.92
CA ALA A 515 13.82 -5.77 -23.47
C ALA A 515 15.30 -5.40 -23.62
N GLU A 516 15.77 -5.37 -24.85
CA GLU A 516 17.12 -4.92 -25.17
C GLU A 516 17.33 -3.46 -24.72
N PRO A 517 18.48 -3.12 -24.09
CA PRO A 517 18.86 -1.74 -23.85
C PRO A 517 18.86 -0.96 -25.15
N SER A 518 18.24 0.21 -25.17
CA SER A 518 18.24 1.11 -26.33
C SER A 518 19.14 2.32 -26.08
N GLY A 519 19.48 3.06 -27.13
CA GLY A 519 20.30 4.28 -27.05
C GLY A 519 19.65 5.43 -26.27
N SER A 520 18.39 5.29 -25.81
CA SER A 520 17.69 6.25 -24.96
C SER A 520 16.94 5.56 -23.83
N ALA A 521 16.83 6.26 -22.70
CA ALA A 521 16.06 5.79 -21.56
C ALA A 521 14.58 5.52 -21.91
N GLN A 522 13.98 6.38 -22.74
CA GLN A 522 12.61 6.21 -23.24
C GLN A 522 12.48 4.94 -24.11
N GLY A 523 13.40 4.72 -25.03
CA GLY A 523 13.38 3.52 -25.87
C GLY A 523 13.50 2.25 -25.05
N TYR A 524 14.39 2.25 -24.06
CA TYR A 524 14.53 1.12 -23.14
C TYR A 524 13.26 0.89 -22.32
N ALA A 525 12.67 1.94 -21.75
CA ALA A 525 11.41 1.79 -21.03
C ALA A 525 10.25 1.34 -21.93
N THR A 526 10.26 1.71 -23.21
CA THR A 526 9.28 1.21 -24.18
C THR A 526 9.41 -0.30 -24.36
N ASN A 527 10.65 -0.83 -24.40
CA ASN A 527 10.91 -2.27 -24.50
C ASN A 527 10.54 -3.00 -23.19
N LEU A 528 10.74 -2.36 -22.04
CA LEU A 528 10.44 -2.93 -20.71
C LEU A 528 8.93 -2.98 -20.41
N ALA A 529 8.17 -1.99 -20.86
CA ALA A 529 6.76 -1.81 -20.49
C ALA A 529 5.87 -3.06 -20.72
N PRO A 530 5.98 -3.81 -21.83
CA PRO A 530 5.23 -5.05 -22.02
C PRO A 530 5.58 -6.14 -21.00
N LEU A 531 6.83 -6.21 -20.57
CA LEU A 531 7.30 -7.21 -19.60
C LEU A 531 6.73 -7.01 -18.20
N ALA A 532 6.15 -5.84 -17.89
CA ALA A 532 5.35 -5.64 -16.69
C ALA A 532 4.11 -6.55 -16.65
N GLY A 533 3.69 -7.13 -17.77
CA GLY A 533 2.63 -8.12 -17.90
C GLY A 533 3.12 -9.55 -18.19
N ASP A 534 4.42 -9.84 -18.08
CA ASP A 534 4.97 -11.18 -18.37
C ASP A 534 4.28 -12.28 -17.55
N ARG A 535 4.34 -13.52 -18.05
CA ARG A 535 3.80 -14.68 -17.33
C ARG A 535 4.61 -15.00 -16.08
N ASP A 536 5.91 -14.77 -16.15
CA ASP A 536 6.83 -15.00 -15.05
C ASP A 536 6.81 -13.81 -14.09
N LEU A 537 6.47 -14.08 -12.82
CA LEU A 537 6.43 -13.06 -11.77
C LEU A 537 7.79 -12.41 -11.51
N ALA A 538 8.88 -13.18 -11.61
CA ALA A 538 10.23 -12.65 -11.45
C ALA A 538 10.56 -11.63 -12.56
N VAL A 539 10.16 -11.92 -13.80
CA VAL A 539 10.33 -11.00 -14.94
C VAL A 539 9.47 -9.76 -14.77
N ARG A 540 8.18 -9.91 -14.37
CA ARG A 540 7.32 -8.76 -14.09
C ARG A 540 7.92 -7.82 -13.05
N ARG A 541 8.41 -8.39 -11.95
CA ARG A 541 9.01 -7.63 -10.86
C ARG A 541 10.29 -6.93 -11.33
N ALA A 542 11.17 -7.64 -12.00
CA ALA A 542 12.40 -7.08 -12.52
C ALA A 542 12.15 -5.96 -13.55
N ALA A 543 11.20 -6.17 -14.45
CA ALA A 543 10.81 -5.15 -15.44
C ALA A 543 10.25 -3.90 -14.75
N GLN A 544 9.40 -4.07 -13.72
CA GLN A 544 8.83 -2.95 -12.97
C GLN A 544 9.89 -2.19 -12.17
N GLU A 545 10.80 -2.88 -11.48
CA GLU A 545 11.90 -2.25 -10.75
C GLU A 545 12.81 -1.47 -11.70
N GLU A 546 13.09 -2.03 -12.88
CA GLU A 546 13.90 -1.36 -13.89
C GLU A 546 13.15 -0.18 -14.54
N LEU A 547 11.86 -0.31 -14.80
CA LEU A 547 11.00 0.81 -15.19
C LEU A 547 11.02 1.90 -14.11
N GLY A 548 10.88 1.56 -12.84
CA GLY A 548 10.99 2.49 -11.72
C GLY A 548 12.32 3.22 -11.69
N ARG A 549 13.42 2.50 -11.90
CA ARG A 549 14.77 3.08 -11.95
C ARG A 549 14.93 4.06 -13.12
N VAL A 550 14.48 3.69 -14.30
CA VAL A 550 14.62 4.49 -15.53
C VAL A 550 13.68 5.69 -15.54
N THR A 551 12.44 5.52 -15.08
CA THR A 551 11.39 6.54 -15.16
C THR A 551 11.26 7.39 -13.89
N GLY A 552 11.78 6.94 -12.76
CA GLY A 552 11.51 7.50 -11.45
C GLY A 552 10.11 7.17 -10.89
N ASN A 553 9.32 6.36 -11.61
CA ASN A 553 7.99 5.91 -11.18
C ASN A 553 8.08 4.58 -10.44
N ALA A 554 7.80 4.58 -9.14
CA ALA A 554 7.92 3.41 -8.27
C ALA A 554 6.59 2.63 -8.11
N ALA A 555 5.70 2.66 -9.11
CA ALA A 555 4.46 1.88 -9.06
C ALA A 555 4.74 0.38 -8.93
N GLU A 556 4.20 -0.26 -7.89
CA GLU A 556 4.35 -1.72 -7.66
C GLU A 556 3.37 -2.53 -8.55
N SER A 557 3.41 -2.29 -9.85
CA SER A 557 2.49 -2.87 -10.83
C SER A 557 2.62 -4.39 -10.98
N TRP A 558 3.71 -4.99 -10.52
CA TRP A 558 3.90 -6.45 -10.51
C TRP A 558 2.87 -7.19 -9.63
N ARG A 559 2.21 -6.46 -8.71
CA ARG A 559 1.10 -6.97 -7.88
C ARG A 559 -0.25 -6.90 -8.56
N TRP A 560 -0.35 -6.24 -9.72
CA TRP A 560 -1.61 -6.08 -10.45
C TRP A 560 -1.87 -7.24 -11.41
N GLY A 561 -3.07 -7.27 -11.98
CA GLY A 561 -3.34 -8.16 -13.10
C GLY A 561 -2.36 -7.88 -14.24
N ARG A 562 -1.89 -8.92 -14.91
CA ARG A 562 -0.84 -8.86 -15.94
C ARG A 562 -1.13 -7.83 -17.04
N GLU A 563 -2.33 -7.87 -17.58
CA GLU A 563 -2.77 -6.96 -18.62
C GLU A 563 -2.86 -5.52 -18.11
N GLN A 564 -3.37 -5.33 -16.90
CA GLN A 564 -3.46 -4.02 -16.26
C GLN A 564 -2.08 -3.40 -16.06
N ALA A 565 -1.10 -4.17 -15.60
CA ALA A 565 0.27 -3.72 -15.38
C ALA A 565 0.93 -3.30 -16.70
N ALA A 566 0.86 -4.15 -17.73
CA ALA A 566 1.39 -3.83 -19.04
C ALA A 566 0.75 -2.58 -19.64
N ASN A 567 -0.59 -2.49 -19.62
CA ASN A 567 -1.33 -1.35 -20.14
C ASN A 567 -0.99 -0.05 -19.42
N TYR A 568 -0.81 -0.10 -18.10
CA TYR A 568 -0.39 1.05 -17.32
C TYR A 568 0.96 1.58 -17.81
N TRP A 569 1.98 0.72 -17.88
CA TRP A 569 3.33 1.15 -18.25
C TRP A 569 3.43 1.61 -19.69
N VAL A 570 2.78 0.91 -20.63
CA VAL A 570 2.73 1.33 -22.04
C VAL A 570 2.08 2.72 -22.19
N LYS A 571 0.98 2.98 -21.49
CA LYS A 571 0.33 4.30 -21.49
C LYS A 571 1.21 5.35 -20.81
N TRP A 572 1.83 5.00 -19.68
CA TRP A 572 2.67 5.93 -18.92
C TRP A 572 3.88 6.39 -19.75
N VAL A 573 4.63 5.46 -20.33
CA VAL A 573 5.79 5.76 -21.20
C VAL A 573 5.40 6.65 -22.38
N ARG A 574 4.26 6.37 -23.00
CA ARG A 574 3.75 7.17 -24.13
C ARG A 574 3.37 8.60 -23.72
N ARG A 575 2.80 8.78 -22.55
CA ARG A 575 2.36 10.10 -22.04
C ARG A 575 3.50 11.01 -21.57
N HIS A 576 4.66 10.44 -21.34
CA HIS A 576 5.81 11.15 -20.76
C HIS A 576 7.05 11.07 -21.67
N PRO A 577 6.97 11.44 -22.97
CA PRO A 577 8.09 11.29 -23.89
C PRO A 577 9.31 12.15 -23.50
N ASP A 578 9.09 13.33 -22.89
CA ASP A 578 10.11 14.31 -22.54
C ASP A 578 10.36 14.42 -21.04
N ALA A 579 10.15 13.33 -20.30
CA ALA A 579 10.31 13.41 -18.87
C ALA A 579 11.77 13.75 -18.52
N ALA A 580 12.02 14.97 -18.05
CA ALA A 580 13.26 15.40 -17.39
C ALA A 580 13.68 14.49 -16.21
N ARG A 581 12.90 13.48 -15.95
CA ARG A 581 12.98 12.46 -14.91
C ARG A 581 13.64 11.18 -15.39
N TRP A 582 13.81 10.99 -16.70
CA TRP A 582 14.47 9.83 -17.24
C TRP A 582 15.93 9.81 -16.80
N ARG A 583 16.29 8.84 -16.00
CA ARG A 583 17.66 8.61 -15.60
C ARG A 583 18.37 7.87 -16.73
N SER A 584 19.63 8.20 -16.99
CA SER A 584 20.40 7.48 -17.99
C SER A 584 20.38 5.97 -17.67
N ALA A 585 20.25 5.14 -18.71
CA ALA A 585 20.24 3.67 -18.55
C ALA A 585 21.55 3.12 -17.95
N ASP A 586 22.59 3.96 -17.88
CA ASP A 586 23.94 3.59 -17.46
C ASP A 586 24.27 3.95 -15.98
N ARG A 587 23.32 4.52 -15.23
CA ARG A 587 23.51 4.81 -13.79
C ARG A 587 22.87 3.79 -12.91
#